data_8a93b215b05ab5ae4af5749662fa4808
#
_entry.id   8a93b215b05ab5ae4af5749662fa4808
#
_cell.length_a   1.000
_cell.length_b   1.000
_cell.length_c   1.000
_cell.angle_alpha   90.00
_cell.angle_beta   90.00
_cell.angle_gamma   90.00
#
_symmetry.space_group_name_H-M   'P 1'
#
loop_
_entity.id
_entity.type
_entity.pdbx_description
1 polymer ?
#
loop_
_entity_poly.entity_id
_entity_poly.type
_entity_poly.pdbx_seq_one_letter_code
_entity_poly.pdbx_strand_id
1 'polypeptide(L)'
;MSSKMMVFTGNANTQLAQRVAERLYLSLGNAAVSKFSDGEITVELNENVRGKDVFVLQSTCHPTNDNIMELLLIIDALRRASAGRITAVVPYFGYARQDRRVRSARVPISAKVVADMMVSAGVDRVLTVDLHAEQIQGFFACPVDNVYASSILNSDIVQCDYQNLIVVSPDIGGVVRARAIAKQLDDADLAIIDKRRPRANEAQVMNLIGDVDGRTAILVDDLVDTAGTLCAAASALKARGAVKVVAYCTHAVLSGKALENIRNSELDELVVTDTIPLSAEALALKQIRQLTISDLLAESIRRVSNEESISALFDE
;
A
#
# COMPACT_ATOMS: atom_id res chain seq x y z
N MET A 1 31.83 -5.33 13.96
CA MET A 1 30.73 -5.10 14.95
C MET A 1 29.53 -5.86 14.43
N SER A 2 28.93 -6.76 15.23
CA SER A 2 27.67 -7.43 14.81
C SER A 2 26.64 -6.35 14.55
N SER A 3 26.00 -6.35 13.36
CA SER A 3 24.90 -5.43 13.05
C SER A 3 23.87 -5.50 14.17
N LYS A 4 23.47 -4.34 14.72
CA LYS A 4 22.40 -4.28 15.71
C LYS A 4 21.03 -4.55 15.09
N MET A 5 20.91 -4.36 13.77
CA MET A 5 19.67 -4.46 13.01
C MET A 5 19.41 -5.90 12.56
N MET A 6 18.15 -6.33 12.68
CA MET A 6 17.64 -7.62 12.18
C MET A 6 16.30 -7.39 11.48
N VAL A 7 16.03 -8.14 10.43
CA VAL A 7 14.76 -8.08 9.68
C VAL A 7 14.09 -9.45 9.74
N PHE A 8 12.91 -9.52 10.29
CA PHE A 8 12.04 -10.70 10.31
C PHE A 8 10.85 -10.50 9.37
N THR A 9 10.20 -11.56 8.99
CA THR A 9 8.97 -11.53 8.20
C THR A 9 7.96 -12.55 8.68
N GLY A 10 6.68 -12.25 8.54
CA GLY A 10 5.63 -13.25 8.51
C GLY A 10 5.44 -13.82 7.10
N ASN A 11 4.30 -14.47 6.87
CA ASN A 11 4.04 -15.20 5.63
C ASN A 11 3.39 -14.37 4.52
N ALA A 12 2.95 -13.14 4.80
CA ALA A 12 2.15 -12.36 3.85
C ALA A 12 2.88 -11.98 2.57
N ASN A 13 4.18 -11.63 2.66
CA ASN A 13 4.96 -11.17 1.51
C ASN A 13 6.46 -11.46 1.69
N THR A 14 6.80 -12.73 1.69
CA THR A 14 8.19 -13.20 1.90
C THR A 14 9.14 -12.77 0.77
N GLN A 15 8.63 -12.62 -0.46
CA GLN A 15 9.44 -12.16 -1.60
C GLN A 15 9.90 -10.71 -1.41
N LEU A 16 9.00 -9.81 -1.00
CA LEU A 16 9.36 -8.42 -0.71
C LEU A 16 10.34 -8.36 0.47
N ALA A 17 10.09 -9.13 1.54
CA ALA A 17 10.97 -9.18 2.70
C ALA A 17 12.38 -9.64 2.33
N GLN A 18 12.50 -10.66 1.47
CA GLN A 18 13.78 -11.15 0.97
C GLN A 18 14.53 -10.07 0.18
N ARG A 19 13.85 -9.38 -0.76
CA ARG A 19 14.43 -8.28 -1.54
C ARG A 19 14.91 -7.13 -0.64
N VAL A 20 14.11 -6.76 0.37
CA VAL A 20 14.47 -5.72 1.34
C VAL A 20 15.71 -6.11 2.14
N ALA A 21 15.78 -7.36 2.64
CA ALA A 21 16.94 -7.86 3.36
C ALA A 21 18.20 -7.85 2.48
N GLU A 22 18.10 -8.27 1.22
CA GLU A 22 19.21 -8.24 0.24
C GLU A 22 19.71 -6.81 0.01
N ARG A 23 18.82 -5.82 -0.11
CA ARG A 23 19.17 -4.39 -0.25
C ARG A 23 19.86 -3.83 0.99
N LEU A 24 19.55 -4.36 2.16
CA LEU A 24 20.19 -4.02 3.43
C LEU A 24 21.48 -4.80 3.68
N TYR A 25 21.85 -5.71 2.78
CA TYR A 25 22.98 -6.63 2.96
C TYR A 25 22.84 -7.51 4.21
N LEU A 26 21.60 -7.92 4.50
CA LEU A 26 21.24 -8.79 5.63
C LEU A 26 20.60 -10.08 5.13
N SER A 27 20.63 -11.10 5.99
CA SER A 27 19.73 -12.25 5.88
C SER A 27 18.48 -12.00 6.69
N LEU A 28 17.36 -12.58 6.27
CA LEU A 28 16.16 -12.60 7.10
C LEU A 28 16.43 -13.37 8.40
N GLY A 29 15.88 -12.86 9.50
CA GLY A 29 15.93 -13.50 10.79
C GLY A 29 15.24 -14.86 10.77
N ASN A 30 15.81 -15.81 11.49
CA ASN A 30 15.29 -17.17 11.53
C ASN A 30 14.12 -17.28 12.53
N ALA A 31 12.92 -17.31 11.99
CA ALA A 31 11.68 -17.54 12.73
C ALA A 31 10.81 -18.57 11.99
N ALA A 32 10.18 -19.45 12.75
CA ALA A 32 9.15 -20.34 12.23
C ALA A 32 7.78 -19.73 12.53
N VAL A 33 7.00 -19.47 11.49
CA VAL A 33 5.62 -18.95 11.57
C VAL A 33 4.72 -19.95 10.84
N SER A 34 3.83 -20.61 11.59
CA SER A 34 2.98 -21.67 11.05
C SER A 34 1.62 -21.69 11.73
N LYS A 35 0.77 -22.65 11.35
CA LYS A 35 -0.55 -22.87 11.97
C LYS A 35 -0.63 -24.25 12.54
N PHE A 36 -1.30 -24.37 13.68
CA PHE A 36 -1.80 -25.65 14.19
C PHE A 36 -2.96 -26.16 13.34
N SER A 37 -3.35 -27.41 13.52
CA SER A 37 -4.42 -28.06 12.76
C SER A 37 -5.80 -27.42 12.97
N ASP A 38 -6.00 -26.74 14.10
CA ASP A 38 -7.20 -25.98 14.43
C ASP A 38 -7.21 -24.55 13.85
N GLY A 39 -6.09 -24.12 13.23
CA GLY A 39 -5.93 -22.83 12.59
C GLY A 39 -5.25 -21.76 13.45
N GLU A 40 -4.95 -22.05 14.73
CA GLU A 40 -4.19 -21.12 15.58
C GLU A 40 -2.77 -20.93 15.04
N ILE A 41 -2.28 -19.69 15.07
CA ILE A 41 -0.96 -19.34 14.61
C ILE A 41 0.07 -19.58 15.71
N THR A 42 1.20 -20.15 15.34
CA THR A 42 2.36 -20.34 16.22
C THR A 42 3.58 -19.66 15.65
N VAL A 43 4.39 -19.07 16.54
CA VAL A 43 5.63 -18.36 16.22
C VAL A 43 6.75 -18.87 17.11
N GLU A 44 7.89 -19.22 16.52
CA GLU A 44 9.11 -19.58 17.23
C GLU A 44 10.29 -18.76 16.65
N LEU A 45 11.00 -18.04 17.52
CA LEU A 45 12.22 -17.31 17.15
C LEU A 45 13.44 -18.21 17.38
N ASN A 46 14.20 -18.48 16.31
CA ASN A 46 15.36 -19.37 16.33
C ASN A 46 16.70 -18.61 16.38
N GLU A 47 16.66 -17.31 16.74
CA GLU A 47 17.83 -16.45 16.85
C GLU A 47 17.78 -15.59 18.11
N ASN A 48 18.96 -15.15 18.56
CA ASN A 48 19.08 -14.24 19.69
C ASN A 48 18.83 -12.79 19.26
N VAL A 49 17.72 -12.23 19.70
CA VAL A 49 17.28 -10.85 19.39
C VAL A 49 17.51 -9.87 20.54
N ARG A 50 18.09 -10.31 21.66
CA ARG A 50 18.28 -9.47 22.85
C ARG A 50 19.06 -8.18 22.54
N GLY A 51 18.43 -7.05 22.84
CA GLY A 51 19.01 -5.71 22.63
C GLY A 51 19.20 -5.33 21.16
N LYS A 52 18.62 -6.09 20.22
CA LYS A 52 18.67 -5.80 18.79
C LYS A 52 17.60 -4.79 18.38
N ASP A 53 17.87 -4.05 17.30
CA ASP A 53 16.92 -3.22 16.58
C ASP A 53 16.24 -4.11 15.52
N VAL A 54 14.97 -4.45 15.75
CA VAL A 54 14.28 -5.49 14.98
C VAL A 54 13.17 -4.88 14.15
N PHE A 55 13.18 -5.18 12.86
CA PHE A 55 12.14 -4.82 11.90
C PHE A 55 11.34 -6.06 11.52
N VAL A 56 10.03 -6.00 11.64
CA VAL A 56 9.11 -7.09 11.26
C VAL A 56 8.34 -6.65 10.02
N LEU A 57 8.68 -7.21 8.86
CA LEU A 57 8.00 -6.92 7.60
C LEU A 57 6.81 -7.85 7.42
N GLN A 58 5.60 -7.30 7.46
CA GLN A 58 4.35 -8.05 7.29
C GLN A 58 3.24 -7.15 6.75
N SER A 59 2.83 -7.35 5.51
CA SER A 59 1.60 -6.74 4.98
C SER A 59 0.37 -7.38 5.63
N THR A 60 -0.59 -6.56 6.06
CA THR A 60 -1.83 -7.08 6.64
C THR A 60 -2.93 -7.19 5.59
N CYS A 61 -2.55 -7.72 4.41
CA CYS A 61 -3.43 -8.05 3.29
C CYS A 61 -4.14 -9.40 3.51
N HIS A 62 -4.93 -9.83 2.52
CA HIS A 62 -5.61 -11.13 2.57
C HIS A 62 -4.59 -12.31 2.64
N PRO A 63 -4.84 -13.29 3.55
CA PRO A 63 -5.89 -13.40 4.57
C PRO A 63 -5.65 -12.45 5.75
N THR A 64 -6.40 -11.35 5.80
CA THR A 64 -6.11 -10.18 6.63
C THR A 64 -6.01 -10.50 8.12
N ASN A 65 -6.94 -11.27 8.66
CA ASN A 65 -6.97 -11.58 10.09
C ASN A 65 -5.79 -12.48 10.50
N ASP A 66 -5.42 -13.42 9.66
CA ASP A 66 -4.27 -14.30 9.90
C ASP A 66 -2.97 -13.48 9.88
N ASN A 67 -2.79 -12.64 8.87
CA ASN A 67 -1.59 -11.81 8.73
C ASN A 67 -1.45 -10.77 9.85
N ILE A 68 -2.57 -10.23 10.37
CA ILE A 68 -2.55 -9.38 11.55
C ILE A 68 -2.14 -10.20 12.77
N MET A 69 -2.71 -11.39 12.97
CA MET A 69 -2.37 -12.24 14.10
C MET A 69 -0.91 -12.70 14.06
N GLU A 70 -0.38 -13.10 12.89
CA GLU A 70 1.05 -13.38 12.73
C GLU A 70 1.91 -12.20 13.20
N LEU A 71 1.60 -10.99 12.73
CA LEU A 71 2.34 -9.79 13.11
C LEU A 71 2.33 -9.57 14.62
N LEU A 72 1.16 -9.66 15.26
CA LEU A 72 1.02 -9.47 16.71
C LEU A 72 1.81 -10.49 17.50
N LEU A 73 1.77 -11.76 17.10
CA LEU A 73 2.49 -12.83 17.78
C LEU A 73 4.00 -12.74 17.59
N ILE A 74 4.47 -12.32 16.40
CA ILE A 74 5.89 -12.05 16.17
C ILE A 74 6.37 -10.92 17.06
N ILE A 75 5.62 -9.81 17.16
CA ILE A 75 5.95 -8.67 18.02
C ILE A 75 6.02 -9.10 19.49
N ASP A 76 5.05 -9.86 20.00
CA ASP A 76 5.05 -10.33 21.39
C ASP A 76 6.23 -11.29 21.65
N ALA A 77 6.54 -12.20 20.74
CA ALA A 77 7.68 -13.10 20.85
C ALA A 77 9.01 -12.33 20.92
N LEU A 78 9.20 -11.32 20.07
CA LEU A 78 10.38 -10.43 20.07
C LEU A 78 10.51 -9.64 21.37
N ARG A 79 9.39 -9.09 21.86
CA ARG A 79 9.33 -8.38 23.14
C ARG A 79 9.73 -9.29 24.31
N ARG A 80 9.19 -10.50 24.37
CA ARG A 80 9.52 -11.50 25.40
C ARG A 80 10.98 -11.97 25.30
N ALA A 81 11.54 -12.01 24.09
CA ALA A 81 12.94 -12.31 23.86
C ALA A 81 13.89 -11.11 24.12
N SER A 82 13.36 -9.99 24.64
CA SER A 82 14.09 -8.77 24.99
C SER A 82 14.75 -8.08 23.80
N ALA A 83 14.08 -8.00 22.64
CA ALA A 83 14.49 -7.10 21.57
C ALA A 83 14.63 -5.68 22.12
N GLY A 84 15.57 -4.90 21.60
CA GLY A 84 15.86 -3.55 22.09
C GLY A 84 14.87 -2.52 21.56
N ARG A 85 14.45 -2.66 20.29
CA ARG A 85 13.41 -1.86 19.64
C ARG A 85 12.71 -2.75 18.60
N ILE A 86 11.41 -2.62 18.47
CA ILE A 86 10.60 -3.39 17.52
C ILE A 86 9.87 -2.41 16.60
N THR A 87 10.22 -2.41 15.32
CA THR A 87 9.54 -1.63 14.29
C THR A 87 8.70 -2.58 13.42
N ALA A 88 7.39 -2.37 13.40
CA ALA A 88 6.52 -3.06 12.45
C ALA A 88 6.58 -2.35 11.10
N VAL A 89 7.07 -3.04 10.08
CA VAL A 89 7.08 -2.61 8.67
C VAL A 89 5.87 -3.23 8.00
N VAL A 90 4.82 -2.42 7.80
CA VAL A 90 3.52 -2.86 7.29
C VAL A 90 3.27 -2.20 5.93
N PRO A 91 3.77 -2.77 4.82
CA PRO A 91 3.65 -2.16 3.50
C PRO A 91 2.21 -1.88 3.09
N TYR A 92 1.28 -2.77 3.44
CA TYR A 92 -0.15 -2.52 3.34
C TYR A 92 -0.81 -2.68 4.70
N PHE A 93 -1.46 -1.61 5.18
CA PHE A 93 -2.18 -1.60 6.45
C PHE A 93 -3.66 -1.94 6.21
N GLY A 94 -4.03 -3.18 6.52
CA GLY A 94 -5.42 -3.66 6.45
C GLY A 94 -6.33 -2.91 7.41
N TYR A 95 -7.63 -2.91 7.13
CA TYR A 95 -8.66 -2.14 7.85
C TYR A 95 -8.53 -0.61 7.76
N ALA A 96 -7.56 -0.06 7.03
CA ALA A 96 -7.35 1.38 6.86
C ALA A 96 -8.59 2.12 6.31
N ARG A 97 -9.42 1.45 5.51
CA ARG A 97 -10.65 2.03 4.94
C ARG A 97 -11.76 2.29 5.96
N GLN A 98 -11.61 1.77 7.19
CA GLN A 98 -12.55 1.98 8.31
C GLN A 98 -11.92 2.92 9.33
N ASP A 99 -11.58 4.13 8.89
CA ASP A 99 -10.85 5.17 9.61
C ASP A 99 -11.76 6.14 10.38
N ARG A 100 -13.07 6.13 10.11
CA ARG A 100 -14.03 7.07 10.69
C ARG A 100 -15.44 6.49 10.79
N ARG A 101 -16.25 7.09 11.67
CA ARG A 101 -17.68 6.78 11.76
C ARG A 101 -18.47 7.58 10.71
N VAL A 102 -19.31 6.92 9.97
CA VAL A 102 -20.35 7.56 9.17
C VAL A 102 -21.46 8.05 10.10
N ARG A 103 -21.92 9.30 9.92
CA ARG A 103 -22.90 9.97 10.83
C ARG A 103 -24.17 9.16 11.12
N SER A 104 -24.64 8.37 10.16
CA SER A 104 -25.90 7.61 10.26
C SER A 104 -25.72 6.17 10.74
N ALA A 105 -24.49 5.70 11.01
CA ALA A 105 -24.22 4.30 11.30
C ALA A 105 -23.50 4.10 12.65
N ARG A 106 -23.85 2.99 13.33
CA ARG A 106 -23.16 2.51 14.54
C ARG A 106 -22.10 1.49 14.11
N VAL A 107 -20.97 2.00 13.62
CA VAL A 107 -19.86 1.17 13.11
C VAL A 107 -18.60 1.40 13.93
N PRO A 108 -17.70 0.40 14.00
CA PRO A 108 -16.39 0.58 14.63
C PRO A 108 -15.50 1.51 13.80
N ILE A 109 -14.40 1.97 14.41
CA ILE A 109 -13.24 2.53 13.72
C ILE A 109 -12.18 1.44 13.73
N SER A 110 -12.24 0.52 12.77
CA SER A 110 -11.44 -0.71 12.80
C SER A 110 -9.94 -0.43 12.65
N ALA A 111 -9.56 0.60 11.93
CA ALA A 111 -8.17 1.06 11.84
C ALA A 111 -7.59 1.38 13.24
N LYS A 112 -8.40 2.03 14.11
CA LYS A 112 -7.98 2.32 15.50
C LYS A 112 -7.83 1.05 16.33
N VAL A 113 -8.75 0.08 16.18
CA VAL A 113 -8.67 -1.20 16.90
C VAL A 113 -7.38 -1.93 16.54
N VAL A 114 -7.04 -2.02 15.25
CA VAL A 114 -5.80 -2.68 14.80
C VAL A 114 -4.57 -1.94 15.32
N ALA A 115 -4.58 -0.60 15.28
CA ALA A 115 -3.47 0.21 15.83
C ALA A 115 -3.27 -0.06 17.33
N ASP A 116 -4.36 -0.11 18.13
CA ASP A 116 -4.29 -0.41 19.56
C ASP A 116 -3.75 -1.83 19.84
N MET A 117 -4.16 -2.81 19.04
CA MET A 117 -3.66 -4.19 19.17
C MET A 117 -2.15 -4.25 18.94
N MET A 118 -1.62 -3.57 17.91
CA MET A 118 -0.18 -3.53 17.61
C MET A 118 0.60 -2.86 18.75
N VAL A 119 0.11 -1.73 19.27
CA VAL A 119 0.74 -1.03 20.41
C VAL A 119 0.72 -1.91 21.66
N SER A 120 -0.40 -2.58 21.94
CA SER A 120 -0.53 -3.50 23.10
C SER A 120 0.40 -4.70 22.99
N ALA A 121 0.63 -5.24 21.78
CA ALA A 121 1.59 -6.31 21.53
C ALA A 121 3.03 -5.87 21.83
N GLY A 122 3.33 -4.57 21.72
CA GLY A 122 4.63 -4.00 22.11
C GLY A 122 5.46 -3.46 20.97
N VAL A 123 4.82 -2.98 19.90
CA VAL A 123 5.53 -2.26 18.84
C VAL A 123 5.99 -0.89 19.34
N ASP A 124 7.24 -0.52 19.04
CA ASP A 124 7.82 0.78 19.38
C ASP A 124 7.64 1.81 18.25
N ARG A 125 7.49 1.37 17.01
CA ARG A 125 7.33 2.22 15.81
C ARG A 125 6.63 1.44 14.71
N VAL A 126 5.88 2.15 13.87
CA VAL A 126 5.28 1.60 12.66
C VAL A 126 5.84 2.32 11.44
N LEU A 127 6.27 1.57 10.43
CA LEU A 127 6.62 2.05 9.09
C LEU A 127 5.60 1.46 8.10
N THR A 128 4.92 2.32 7.36
CA THR A 128 3.88 1.90 6.42
C THR A 128 3.96 2.68 5.12
N VAL A 129 3.25 2.24 4.07
CA VAL A 129 3.27 2.88 2.75
C VAL A 129 1.86 3.33 2.40
N ASP A 130 1.72 4.59 1.96
CA ASP A 130 0.48 5.17 1.42
C ASP A 130 -0.78 4.80 2.22
N LEU A 131 -0.86 5.21 3.47
CA LEU A 131 -2.07 5.05 4.27
C LEU A 131 -3.29 5.61 3.53
N HIS A 132 -4.39 4.86 3.54
CA HIS A 132 -5.65 5.28 2.92
C HIS A 132 -6.12 6.68 3.40
N ALA A 133 -5.82 6.98 4.66
CA ALA A 133 -6.08 8.28 5.26
C ALA A 133 -4.93 8.64 6.21
N GLU A 134 -4.29 9.78 6.00
CA GLU A 134 -3.09 10.20 6.76
C GLU A 134 -3.36 10.33 8.25
N GLN A 135 -4.57 10.69 8.67
CA GLN A 135 -4.95 10.81 10.07
C GLN A 135 -4.87 9.48 10.85
N ILE A 136 -4.77 8.32 10.18
CA ILE A 136 -4.56 7.02 10.83
C ILE A 136 -3.26 7.00 11.64
N GLN A 137 -2.25 7.78 11.25
CA GLN A 137 -1.02 7.95 12.02
C GLN A 137 -1.30 8.37 13.46
N GLY A 138 -2.32 9.22 13.67
CA GLY A 138 -2.75 9.68 14.99
C GLY A 138 -3.52 8.62 15.82
N PHE A 139 -3.80 7.44 15.27
CA PHE A 139 -4.43 6.35 16.02
C PHE A 139 -3.45 5.54 16.85
N PHE A 140 -2.17 5.61 16.51
CA PHE A 140 -1.11 4.91 17.22
C PHE A 140 -0.60 5.74 18.40
N ALA A 141 -0.27 5.07 19.51
CA ALA A 141 0.41 5.66 20.65
C ALA A 141 1.94 5.54 20.53
N CYS A 142 2.45 5.22 19.35
CA CYS A 142 3.88 5.19 19.01
C CYS A 142 4.12 5.95 17.70
N PRO A 143 5.38 6.32 17.39
CA PRO A 143 5.71 6.97 16.12
C PRO A 143 5.28 6.13 14.92
N VAL A 144 4.78 6.82 13.88
CA VAL A 144 4.41 6.23 12.59
C VAL A 144 5.10 6.98 11.48
N ASP A 145 5.82 6.26 10.65
CA ASP A 145 6.40 6.76 9.42
C ASP A 145 5.55 6.24 8.25
N ASN A 146 4.78 7.14 7.63
CA ASN A 146 4.05 6.86 6.41
C ASN A 146 4.89 7.31 5.23
N VAL A 147 5.43 6.36 4.47
CA VAL A 147 6.23 6.65 3.27
C VAL A 147 5.36 6.56 2.01
N TYR A 148 5.78 7.23 0.95
CA TYR A 148 4.96 7.35 -0.26
C TYR A 148 5.61 6.62 -1.44
N ALA A 149 4.84 5.79 -2.13
CA ALA A 149 5.28 5.10 -3.34
C ALA A 149 5.32 6.04 -4.57
N SER A 150 4.88 7.30 -4.42
CA SER A 150 4.82 8.27 -5.51
C SER A 150 6.13 8.44 -6.26
N SER A 151 7.29 8.41 -5.58
CA SER A 151 8.60 8.49 -6.23
C SER A 151 8.85 7.34 -7.22
N ILE A 152 8.44 6.12 -6.86
CA ILE A 152 8.56 4.94 -7.71
C ILE A 152 7.57 5.00 -8.87
N LEU A 153 6.31 5.36 -8.59
CA LEU A 153 5.27 5.50 -9.60
C LEU A 153 5.64 6.59 -10.62
N ASN A 154 6.10 7.75 -10.16
CA ASN A 154 6.51 8.85 -11.03
C ASN A 154 7.73 8.50 -11.89
N SER A 155 8.73 7.82 -11.31
CA SER A 155 9.88 7.35 -12.07
C SER A 155 9.47 6.41 -13.21
N ASP A 156 8.51 5.54 -12.97
CA ASP A 156 7.96 4.65 -14.00
C ASP A 156 7.16 5.41 -15.06
N ILE A 157 6.32 6.39 -14.65
CA ILE A 157 5.56 7.24 -15.59
C ILE A 157 6.51 7.99 -16.53
N VAL A 158 7.59 8.56 -15.97
CA VAL A 158 8.61 9.27 -16.77
C VAL A 158 9.33 8.31 -17.72
N GLN A 159 9.70 7.10 -17.25
CA GLN A 159 10.38 6.11 -18.10
C GLN A 159 9.48 5.59 -19.23
N CYS A 160 8.17 5.52 -19.03
CA CYS A 160 7.22 5.11 -20.06
C CYS A 160 7.02 6.16 -21.16
N ASP A 161 7.47 7.39 -20.96
CA ASP A 161 7.41 8.50 -21.94
C ASP A 161 6.02 8.69 -22.56
N TYR A 162 4.99 8.73 -21.73
CA TYR A 162 3.61 8.91 -22.18
C TYR A 162 3.41 10.27 -22.84
N GLN A 163 3.01 10.25 -24.12
CA GLN A 163 2.80 11.46 -24.88
C GLN A 163 1.51 12.19 -24.47
N ASN A 164 1.57 13.52 -24.34
CA ASN A 164 0.44 14.39 -24.01
C ASN A 164 -0.34 13.88 -22.78
N LEU A 165 0.38 13.53 -21.69
CA LEU A 165 -0.24 12.95 -20.49
C LEU A 165 -1.09 13.98 -19.75
N ILE A 166 -2.11 13.47 -19.04
CA ILE A 166 -2.89 14.19 -18.05
C ILE A 166 -3.09 13.28 -16.83
N VAL A 167 -2.87 13.82 -15.64
CA VAL A 167 -3.14 13.08 -14.40
C VAL A 167 -4.62 13.16 -14.06
N VAL A 168 -5.21 12.04 -13.66
CA VAL A 168 -6.65 11.97 -13.39
C VAL A 168 -6.90 11.42 -11.99
N SER A 169 -7.64 12.17 -11.19
CA SER A 169 -8.18 11.66 -9.94
C SER A 169 -9.49 10.89 -10.19
N PRO A 170 -9.59 9.61 -9.76
CA PRO A 170 -10.79 8.81 -9.98
C PRO A 170 -12.00 9.26 -9.14
N ASP A 171 -11.79 10.13 -8.15
CA ASP A 171 -12.84 10.76 -7.33
C ASP A 171 -12.31 12.03 -6.64
N ILE A 172 -13.21 12.72 -5.90
CA ILE A 172 -12.85 13.96 -5.20
C ILE A 172 -11.85 13.70 -4.05
N GLY A 173 -11.91 12.54 -3.41
CA GLY A 173 -11.03 12.18 -2.29
C GLY A 173 -9.57 12.03 -2.70
N GLY A 174 -9.30 11.56 -3.91
CA GLY A 174 -7.95 11.35 -4.45
C GLY A 174 -7.27 12.59 -5.04
N VAL A 175 -7.94 13.76 -5.09
CA VAL A 175 -7.42 14.97 -5.77
C VAL A 175 -6.09 15.44 -5.21
N VAL A 176 -5.89 15.38 -3.90
CA VAL A 176 -4.63 15.79 -3.27
C VAL A 176 -3.47 14.92 -3.76
N ARG A 177 -3.66 13.60 -3.80
CA ARG A 177 -2.66 12.64 -4.32
C ARG A 177 -2.37 12.88 -5.80
N ALA A 178 -3.42 12.99 -6.62
CA ALA A 178 -3.26 13.24 -8.05
C ALA A 178 -2.52 14.55 -8.32
N ARG A 179 -2.78 15.61 -7.55
CA ARG A 179 -2.08 16.89 -7.65
C ARG A 179 -0.60 16.77 -7.26
N ALA A 180 -0.27 16.00 -6.21
CA ALA A 180 1.11 15.77 -5.80
C ALA A 180 1.90 15.06 -6.92
N ILE A 181 1.32 14.06 -7.55
CA ILE A 181 1.92 13.36 -8.70
C ILE A 181 2.05 14.30 -9.92
N ALA A 182 1.00 15.05 -10.27
CA ALA A 182 1.05 16.00 -11.37
C ALA A 182 2.16 17.04 -11.20
N LYS A 183 2.36 17.55 -9.97
CA LYS A 183 3.43 18.50 -9.65
C LYS A 183 4.84 17.92 -9.91
N GLN A 184 5.06 16.66 -9.59
CA GLN A 184 6.33 15.97 -9.83
C GLN A 184 6.53 15.57 -11.32
N LEU A 185 5.50 15.69 -12.14
CA LEU A 185 5.51 15.44 -13.59
C LEU A 185 5.47 16.77 -14.36
N ASP A 186 6.35 17.71 -14.03
CA ASP A 186 6.46 19.04 -14.63
C ASP A 186 5.14 19.84 -14.63
N ASP A 187 4.41 19.82 -13.51
CA ASP A 187 3.09 20.44 -13.34
C ASP A 187 2.09 20.01 -14.41
N ALA A 188 2.07 18.72 -14.73
CA ALA A 188 1.13 18.14 -15.68
C ALA A 188 -0.33 18.53 -15.37
N ASP A 189 -1.14 18.67 -16.41
CA ASP A 189 -2.56 18.98 -16.24
C ASP A 189 -3.28 17.93 -15.39
N LEU A 190 -4.33 18.37 -14.68
CA LEU A 190 -5.13 17.54 -13.79
C LEU A 190 -6.60 17.50 -14.25
N ALA A 191 -7.16 16.29 -14.33
CA ALA A 191 -8.59 16.09 -14.46
C ALA A 191 -9.16 15.36 -13.24
N ILE A 192 -10.46 15.53 -12.99
CA ILE A 192 -11.14 14.95 -11.83
C ILE A 192 -12.44 14.30 -12.30
N ILE A 193 -12.69 13.06 -11.87
CA ILE A 193 -13.97 12.39 -12.07
C ILE A 193 -14.84 12.62 -10.84
N ASP A 194 -15.89 13.43 -11.01
CA ASP A 194 -16.92 13.65 -9.99
C ASP A 194 -18.05 12.62 -10.17
N LYS A 195 -18.17 11.70 -9.20
CA LYS A 195 -19.18 10.64 -9.19
C LYS A 195 -20.40 11.12 -8.46
N ARG A 196 -21.49 11.40 -9.18
CA ARG A 196 -22.79 11.75 -8.58
C ARG A 196 -23.77 10.60 -8.76
N ARG A 197 -24.44 10.25 -7.66
CA ARG A 197 -25.66 9.45 -7.70
C ARG A 197 -26.83 10.41 -7.55
N PRO A 198 -27.56 10.77 -8.62
CA PRO A 198 -28.67 11.71 -8.53
C PRO A 198 -29.76 11.21 -7.59
N ARG A 199 -30.03 9.88 -7.59
CA ARG A 199 -30.98 9.20 -6.68
C ARG A 199 -30.53 7.77 -6.39
N ALA A 200 -31.05 7.18 -5.30
CA ALA A 200 -30.91 5.74 -5.04
C ALA A 200 -31.52 4.96 -6.22
N ASN A 201 -30.75 4.00 -6.78
CA ASN A 201 -31.08 3.16 -7.95
C ASN A 201 -31.02 3.83 -9.34
N GLU A 202 -30.51 5.06 -9.47
CA GLU A 202 -30.16 5.63 -10.77
C GLU A 202 -28.72 5.29 -11.18
N ALA A 203 -28.48 5.24 -12.51
CA ALA A 203 -27.14 5.02 -13.04
C ALA A 203 -26.16 6.10 -12.53
N GLN A 204 -24.97 5.69 -12.16
CA GLN A 204 -23.94 6.59 -11.69
C GLN A 204 -23.49 7.51 -12.84
N VAL A 205 -23.73 8.80 -12.70
CA VAL A 205 -23.24 9.81 -13.66
C VAL A 205 -21.82 10.19 -13.27
N MET A 206 -20.89 10.00 -14.20
CA MET A 206 -19.52 10.46 -14.07
C MET A 206 -19.37 11.80 -14.79
N ASN A 207 -19.17 12.86 -14.01
CA ASN A 207 -18.86 14.17 -14.56
C ASN A 207 -17.34 14.35 -14.57
N LEU A 208 -16.76 14.58 -15.75
CA LEU A 208 -15.34 14.84 -15.91
C LEU A 208 -15.10 16.35 -15.87
N ILE A 209 -14.23 16.78 -14.99
CA ILE A 209 -13.71 18.14 -14.90
C ILE A 209 -12.29 18.10 -15.46
N GLY A 210 -12.02 18.84 -16.51
CA GLY A 210 -10.77 18.82 -17.30
C GLY A 210 -11.00 18.25 -18.68
N ASP A 211 -10.01 18.43 -19.56
CA ASP A 211 -10.05 17.99 -20.95
C ASP A 211 -9.06 16.85 -21.18
N VAL A 212 -9.55 15.71 -21.66
CA VAL A 212 -8.76 14.49 -21.90
C VAL A 212 -8.74 14.06 -23.36
N ASP A 213 -9.35 14.86 -24.26
CA ASP A 213 -9.41 14.52 -25.67
C ASP A 213 -8.02 14.47 -26.31
N GLY A 214 -7.72 13.41 -27.01
CA GLY A 214 -6.41 13.16 -27.64
C GLY A 214 -5.26 12.93 -26.64
N ARG A 215 -5.53 12.67 -25.35
CA ARG A 215 -4.52 12.59 -24.31
C ARG A 215 -4.34 11.18 -23.75
N THR A 216 -3.17 10.93 -23.14
CA THR A 216 -2.94 9.75 -22.28
C THR A 216 -3.37 10.10 -20.85
N ALA A 217 -4.43 9.48 -20.37
CA ALA A 217 -4.96 9.68 -19.03
C ALA A 217 -4.27 8.73 -18.03
N ILE A 218 -3.63 9.29 -17.02
CA ILE A 218 -2.98 8.57 -15.92
C ILE A 218 -3.88 8.65 -14.69
N LEU A 219 -4.68 7.62 -14.46
CA LEU A 219 -5.49 7.48 -13.24
C LEU A 219 -4.60 7.16 -12.05
N VAL A 220 -4.77 7.85 -10.92
CA VAL A 220 -3.96 7.64 -9.72
C VAL A 220 -4.84 7.39 -8.52
N ASP A 221 -4.60 6.27 -7.81
CA ASP A 221 -5.30 5.95 -6.56
C ASP A 221 -4.36 5.29 -5.54
N ASP A 222 -4.77 5.20 -4.25
CA ASP A 222 -4.00 4.46 -3.24
C ASP A 222 -4.17 2.96 -3.40
N LEU A 223 -5.37 2.50 -3.71
CA LEU A 223 -5.65 1.07 -3.80
C LEU A 223 -6.65 0.73 -4.91
N VAL A 224 -6.54 -0.46 -5.43
CA VAL A 224 -7.53 -1.09 -6.29
C VAL A 224 -8.08 -2.34 -5.61
N ASP A 225 -9.40 -2.30 -5.26
CA ASP A 225 -10.09 -3.42 -4.62
C ASP A 225 -10.82 -4.29 -5.66
N THR A 226 -12.08 -4.04 -5.94
CA THR A 226 -12.85 -4.80 -6.96
C THR A 226 -12.62 -4.30 -8.38
N ALA A 227 -11.86 -3.24 -8.57
CA ALA A 227 -11.60 -2.52 -9.81
C ALA A 227 -12.83 -1.92 -10.53
N GLY A 228 -14.05 -2.11 -10.01
CA GLY A 228 -15.26 -1.61 -10.68
C GLY A 228 -15.24 -0.11 -10.91
N THR A 229 -14.84 0.66 -9.90
CA THR A 229 -14.71 2.14 -9.99
C THR A 229 -13.65 2.55 -11.02
N LEU A 230 -12.50 1.90 -11.00
CA LEU A 230 -11.38 2.18 -11.88
C LEU A 230 -11.72 1.89 -13.35
N CYS A 231 -12.35 0.73 -13.60
CA CYS A 231 -12.80 0.34 -14.94
C CYS A 231 -13.88 1.28 -15.49
N ALA A 232 -14.84 1.68 -14.65
CA ALA A 232 -15.85 2.65 -15.06
C ALA A 232 -15.25 4.04 -15.35
N ALA A 233 -14.23 4.44 -14.59
CA ALA A 233 -13.47 5.66 -14.85
C ALA A 233 -12.74 5.57 -16.20
N ALA A 234 -12.11 4.44 -16.51
CA ALA A 234 -11.44 4.22 -17.79
C ALA A 234 -12.41 4.35 -18.98
N SER A 235 -13.58 3.71 -18.89
CA SER A 235 -14.62 3.84 -19.94
C SER A 235 -15.10 5.27 -20.10
N ALA A 236 -15.29 6.02 -19.01
CA ALA A 236 -15.70 7.43 -19.08
C ALA A 236 -14.64 8.31 -19.75
N LEU A 237 -13.35 8.06 -19.50
CA LEU A 237 -12.23 8.78 -20.12
C LEU A 237 -12.12 8.43 -21.61
N LYS A 238 -12.23 7.16 -21.98
CA LYS A 238 -12.25 6.72 -23.39
C LYS A 238 -13.41 7.35 -24.16
N ALA A 239 -14.61 7.38 -23.58
CA ALA A 239 -15.79 8.02 -24.16
C ALA A 239 -15.61 9.54 -24.35
N ARG A 240 -14.67 10.18 -23.65
CA ARG A 240 -14.31 11.60 -23.78
C ARG A 240 -13.07 11.84 -24.64
N GLY A 241 -12.63 10.83 -25.40
CA GLY A 241 -11.56 10.95 -26.38
C GLY A 241 -10.14 10.64 -25.87
N ALA A 242 -9.98 10.14 -24.62
CA ALA A 242 -8.67 9.71 -24.16
C ALA A 242 -8.12 8.56 -25.05
N VAL A 243 -6.93 8.74 -25.60
CA VAL A 243 -6.32 7.77 -26.50
C VAL A 243 -5.78 6.55 -25.75
N LYS A 244 -5.28 6.77 -24.54
CA LYS A 244 -4.79 5.72 -23.65
C LYS A 244 -5.22 6.02 -22.22
N VAL A 245 -5.56 4.97 -21.44
CA VAL A 245 -5.89 5.09 -20.03
C VAL A 245 -5.07 4.10 -19.25
N VAL A 246 -4.16 4.60 -18.41
CA VAL A 246 -3.31 3.79 -17.52
C VAL A 246 -3.65 4.13 -16.09
N ALA A 247 -3.73 3.15 -15.22
CA ALA A 247 -3.94 3.37 -13.79
C ALA A 247 -2.69 3.03 -13.00
N TYR A 248 -2.34 3.88 -12.05
CA TYR A 248 -1.28 3.67 -11.08
C TYR A 248 -1.88 3.63 -9.68
N CYS A 249 -1.72 2.49 -9.00
CA CYS A 249 -2.22 2.29 -7.64
C CYS A 249 -1.13 1.66 -6.77
N THR A 250 -1.01 2.13 -5.53
CA THR A 250 -0.02 1.57 -4.62
C THR A 250 -0.40 0.16 -4.20
N HIS A 251 -1.65 -0.07 -3.78
CA HIS A 251 -2.07 -1.33 -3.17
C HIS A 251 -3.00 -2.15 -4.07
N ALA A 252 -2.50 -3.31 -4.51
CA ALA A 252 -3.24 -4.26 -5.34
C ALA A 252 -4.06 -5.22 -4.49
N VAL A 253 -5.19 -4.76 -3.91
CA VAL A 253 -6.08 -5.65 -3.12
C VAL A 253 -6.73 -6.70 -4.03
N LEU A 254 -7.20 -6.31 -5.19
CA LEU A 254 -7.71 -7.15 -6.28
C LEU A 254 -8.69 -8.24 -5.82
N SER A 255 -9.65 -7.85 -4.98
CA SER A 255 -10.62 -8.77 -4.41
C SER A 255 -11.80 -9.06 -5.36
N GLY A 256 -12.52 -10.14 -5.06
CA GLY A 256 -13.76 -10.48 -5.74
C GLY A 256 -13.60 -10.64 -7.25
N LYS A 257 -14.31 -9.82 -8.04
CA LYS A 257 -14.29 -9.85 -9.51
C LYS A 257 -13.26 -8.92 -10.15
N ALA A 258 -12.25 -8.45 -9.39
CA ALA A 258 -11.31 -7.45 -9.89
C ALA A 258 -10.64 -7.84 -11.22
N LEU A 259 -10.11 -9.06 -11.31
CA LEU A 259 -9.42 -9.53 -12.52
C LEU A 259 -10.37 -9.69 -13.74
N GLU A 260 -11.61 -10.11 -13.49
CA GLU A 260 -12.66 -10.16 -14.53
C GLU A 260 -13.00 -8.75 -15.01
N ASN A 261 -13.19 -7.81 -14.08
CA ASN A 261 -13.48 -6.42 -14.40
C ASN A 261 -12.36 -5.78 -15.22
N ILE A 262 -11.09 -5.96 -14.82
CA ILE A 262 -9.94 -5.43 -15.54
C ILE A 262 -9.85 -6.03 -16.94
N ARG A 263 -9.97 -7.34 -17.07
CA ARG A 263 -9.89 -8.04 -18.36
C ARG A 263 -10.92 -7.53 -19.37
N ASN A 264 -12.12 -7.20 -18.91
CA ASN A 264 -13.25 -6.78 -19.72
C ASN A 264 -13.39 -5.25 -19.86
N SER A 265 -12.45 -4.47 -19.30
CA SER A 265 -12.49 -3.01 -19.29
C SER A 265 -11.75 -2.39 -20.47
N GLU A 266 -11.93 -1.08 -20.64
CA GLU A 266 -11.18 -0.24 -21.56
C GLU A 266 -9.88 0.31 -20.93
N LEU A 267 -9.49 -0.19 -19.74
CA LEU A 267 -8.23 0.14 -19.11
C LEU A 267 -7.09 -0.52 -19.89
N ASP A 268 -6.17 0.28 -20.40
CA ASP A 268 -5.05 -0.22 -21.19
C ASP A 268 -4.01 -0.91 -20.31
N GLU A 269 -3.74 -0.37 -19.11
CA GLU A 269 -2.77 -0.93 -18.16
C GLU A 269 -3.12 -0.54 -16.72
N LEU A 270 -2.89 -1.46 -15.78
CA LEU A 270 -2.87 -1.23 -14.34
C LEU A 270 -1.47 -1.48 -13.80
N VAL A 271 -0.85 -0.44 -13.30
CA VAL A 271 0.46 -0.50 -12.63
C VAL A 271 0.25 -0.45 -11.13
N VAL A 272 0.79 -1.43 -10.42
CA VAL A 272 0.66 -1.56 -8.96
C VAL A 272 2.02 -1.79 -8.33
N THR A 273 2.12 -1.65 -7.00
CA THR A 273 3.34 -2.01 -6.29
C THR A 273 3.24 -3.40 -5.65
N ASP A 274 4.36 -3.90 -5.18
CA ASP A 274 4.45 -5.17 -4.46
C ASP A 274 4.22 -5.05 -2.94
N THR A 275 3.52 -3.99 -2.48
CA THR A 275 3.00 -3.89 -1.09
C THR A 275 2.10 -5.06 -0.73
N ILE A 276 1.38 -5.60 -1.73
CA ILE A 276 0.57 -6.81 -1.65
C ILE A 276 1.07 -7.76 -2.76
N PRO A 277 1.36 -9.03 -2.44
CA PRO A 277 1.76 -9.99 -3.47
C PRO A 277 0.61 -10.26 -4.43
N LEU A 278 0.91 -10.27 -5.72
CA LEU A 278 -0.08 -10.64 -6.75
C LEU A 278 -0.30 -12.15 -6.78
N SER A 279 -1.54 -12.56 -6.98
CA SER A 279 -1.87 -13.96 -7.28
C SER A 279 -1.28 -14.39 -8.63
N ALA A 280 -1.10 -15.70 -8.82
CA ALA A 280 -0.64 -16.25 -10.10
C ALA A 280 -1.55 -15.84 -11.28
N GLU A 281 -2.86 -15.72 -11.03
CA GLU A 281 -3.83 -15.28 -12.03
C GLU A 281 -3.63 -13.78 -12.38
N ALA A 282 -3.37 -12.93 -11.38
CA ALA A 282 -3.10 -11.52 -11.60
C ALA A 282 -1.78 -11.31 -12.36
N LEU A 283 -0.73 -12.05 -12.02
CA LEU A 283 0.55 -12.03 -12.73
C LEU A 283 0.44 -12.49 -14.20
N ALA A 284 -0.50 -13.38 -14.50
CA ALA A 284 -0.74 -13.85 -15.86
C ALA A 284 -1.55 -12.85 -16.71
N LEU A 285 -2.17 -11.84 -16.10
CA LEU A 285 -2.98 -10.84 -16.81
C LEU A 285 -2.08 -9.74 -17.38
N LYS A 286 -1.97 -9.70 -18.73
CA LYS A 286 -1.08 -8.76 -19.43
C LYS A 286 -1.33 -7.28 -19.13
N GLN A 287 -2.54 -6.95 -18.70
CA GLN A 287 -2.91 -5.58 -18.33
C GLN A 287 -2.38 -5.15 -16.95
N ILE A 288 -1.85 -6.09 -16.15
CA ILE A 288 -1.32 -5.78 -14.80
C ILE A 288 0.20 -5.85 -14.82
N ARG A 289 0.84 -4.77 -14.36
CA ARG A 289 2.29 -4.69 -14.17
C ARG A 289 2.59 -4.31 -12.73
N GLN A 290 3.61 -4.95 -12.15
CA GLN A 290 3.99 -4.74 -10.75
C GLN A 290 5.38 -4.10 -10.65
N LEU A 291 5.47 -3.03 -9.84
CA LEU A 291 6.71 -2.38 -9.44
C LEU A 291 7.11 -2.83 -8.05
N THR A 292 8.40 -2.87 -7.77
CA THR A 292 8.88 -3.19 -6.42
C THR A 292 9.15 -1.92 -5.62
N ILE A 293 8.77 -1.95 -4.34
CA ILE A 293 9.09 -0.91 -3.35
C ILE A 293 10.27 -1.32 -2.45
N SER A 294 10.98 -2.37 -2.80
CA SER A 294 12.05 -2.91 -1.95
C SER A 294 13.15 -1.89 -1.63
N ASP A 295 13.52 -1.02 -2.58
CA ASP A 295 14.53 0.01 -2.37
C ASP A 295 14.01 1.12 -1.41
N LEU A 296 12.76 1.55 -1.58
CA LEU A 296 12.12 2.51 -0.69
C LEU A 296 12.05 2.00 0.75
N LEU A 297 11.61 0.76 0.95
CA LEU A 297 11.52 0.16 2.27
C LEU A 297 12.90 -0.07 2.90
N ALA A 298 13.87 -0.56 2.12
CA ALA A 298 15.23 -0.77 2.62
C ALA A 298 15.86 0.55 3.07
N GLU A 299 15.75 1.61 2.28
CA GLU A 299 16.27 2.93 2.65
C GLU A 299 15.54 3.51 3.86
N SER A 300 14.21 3.36 3.94
CA SER A 300 13.44 3.80 5.10
C SER A 300 13.86 3.05 6.38
N ILE A 301 14.03 1.72 6.32
CA ILE A 301 14.50 0.89 7.42
C ILE A 301 15.92 1.33 7.85
N ARG A 302 16.82 1.55 6.89
CA ARG A 302 18.18 2.03 7.17
C ARG A 302 18.16 3.37 7.92
N ARG A 303 17.34 4.32 7.46
CA ARG A 303 17.20 5.64 8.11
C ARG A 303 16.61 5.54 9.51
N VAL A 304 15.56 4.74 9.70
CA VAL A 304 15.00 4.49 11.04
C VAL A 304 16.06 3.91 11.98
N SER A 305 16.84 2.92 11.50
CA SER A 305 17.88 2.29 12.32
C SER A 305 19.02 3.23 12.65
N ASN A 306 19.36 4.15 11.76
CA ASN A 306 20.41 5.14 11.94
C ASN A 306 19.93 6.45 12.58
N GLU A 307 18.63 6.56 12.91
CA GLU A 307 18.03 7.80 13.46
C GLU A 307 18.13 8.99 12.48
N GLU A 308 18.07 8.71 11.16
CA GLU A 308 18.05 9.71 10.08
C GLU A 308 16.62 10.12 9.73
N SER A 309 16.44 11.31 9.12
CA SER A 309 15.13 11.80 8.68
C SER A 309 14.56 10.95 7.54
N ILE A 310 13.31 10.50 7.70
CA ILE A 310 12.54 9.82 6.63
C ILE A 310 11.88 10.83 5.69
N SER A 311 11.41 11.98 6.19
CA SER A 311 10.78 13.02 5.37
C SER A 311 11.70 13.51 4.24
N ALA A 312 13.01 13.52 4.47
CA ALA A 312 13.99 13.85 3.43
C ALA A 312 13.99 12.90 2.21
N LEU A 313 13.23 11.81 2.24
CA LEU A 313 13.00 10.96 1.05
C LEU A 313 11.95 11.56 0.09
N PHE A 314 11.20 12.57 0.51
CA PHE A 314 10.04 13.11 -0.19
C PHE A 314 10.07 14.64 -0.32
N ASP A 315 11.14 15.28 0.17
CA ASP A 315 11.30 16.76 0.19
C ASP A 315 11.80 17.34 -1.14
N GLU A 316 11.62 16.63 -2.29
CA GLU A 316 12.00 17.12 -3.63
C GLU A 316 10.80 17.64 -4.43
#